data_3549f381df96154d0c288d1c42b28a6a
#
_entry.id   3549f381df96154d0c288d1c42b28a6a
#
_cell.length_a   1.000
_cell.length_b   1.000
_cell.length_c   1.000
_cell.angle_alpha   90.00
_cell.angle_beta   90.00
_cell.angle_gamma   90.00
#
_symmetry.space_group_name_H-M   'P 1'
#
loop_
_entity.id
_entity.type
_entity.pdbx_description
1 polymer ?
#
loop_
_entity_poly.entity_id
_entity_poly.type
_entity_poly.pdbx_seq_one_letter_code
_entity_poly.pdbx_strand_id
1 'polypeptide(L)'
;MESLEIFQLTNSECNFSYRSSIFQSKKYLITKVSFELETTFKPNLNYKSLSEYVAKNSINISKENIIETIGRVRALRLPDIKVLPNCGSFFKNPIIDSDQDVDSKIDIIEISESFKKLSAASMIGHVKHKLNLQGGIELHKNHDLVLTNPKNASFNELLKSIESIKNTVFNEFGIHLKTEPIIYK
;
A
#
# COMPACT_ATOMS: atom_id res chain seq x y z
N MET A 1 -2.14 27.57 -24.95
CA MET A 1 -0.96 26.84 -24.45
C MET A 1 -0.78 27.30 -23.03
N GLU A 2 -1.00 26.44 -22.03
CA GLU A 2 -0.60 26.75 -20.65
C GLU A 2 0.93 26.86 -20.62
N SER A 3 1.46 27.92 -20.06
CA SER A 3 2.90 28.11 -19.93
C SER A 3 3.44 27.06 -18.96
N LEU A 4 4.50 26.34 -19.37
CA LEU A 4 5.22 25.43 -18.48
C LEU A 4 6.13 26.27 -17.58
N GLU A 5 5.67 26.61 -16.38
CA GLU A 5 6.47 27.33 -15.39
C GLU A 5 7.11 26.31 -14.43
N ILE A 6 8.38 26.55 -14.09
CA ILE A 6 9.09 25.80 -13.07
C ILE A 6 9.01 26.60 -11.77
N PHE A 7 8.48 25.97 -10.71
CA PHE A 7 8.41 26.56 -9.39
C PHE A 7 8.75 25.53 -8.32
N GLN A 8 9.07 25.98 -7.15
CA GLN A 8 9.40 25.14 -6.00
C GLN A 8 8.30 25.23 -4.96
N LEU A 9 7.92 24.09 -4.41
CA LEU A 9 6.97 23.97 -3.31
C LEU A 9 7.67 23.50 -2.05
N THR A 10 7.29 24.06 -0.93
CA THR A 10 7.64 23.58 0.40
C THR A 10 6.84 22.34 0.75
N ASN A 11 7.22 21.64 1.83
CA ASN A 11 6.48 20.48 2.33
C ASN A 11 5.02 20.85 2.67
N SER A 12 4.78 21.99 3.30
CA SER A 12 3.43 22.46 3.67
C SER A 12 2.54 22.74 2.46
N GLU A 13 3.11 23.35 1.40
CA GLU A 13 2.38 23.64 0.15
C GLU A 13 2.03 22.37 -0.63
N CYS A 14 2.79 21.29 -0.45
CA CYS A 14 2.48 19.99 -1.06
C CYS A 14 1.22 19.35 -0.47
N ASN A 15 0.73 19.79 0.69
CA ASN A 15 -0.46 19.30 1.39
C ASN A 15 -0.52 17.77 1.48
N PHE A 16 0.56 17.18 2.01
CA PHE A 16 0.67 15.72 2.16
C PHE A 16 -0.29 15.20 3.22
N SER A 17 -1.01 14.15 2.86
CA SER A 17 -1.83 13.34 3.77
C SER A 17 -1.78 11.87 3.38
N TYR A 18 -2.55 10.99 4.05
CA TYR A 18 -2.53 9.56 3.72
C TYR A 18 -2.92 9.32 2.26
N ARG A 19 -1.94 8.87 1.45
CA ARG A 19 -2.10 8.61 0.01
C ARG A 19 -2.67 9.79 -0.78
N SER A 20 -2.42 11.02 -0.35
CA SER A 20 -2.91 12.25 -0.99
C SER A 20 -1.89 13.38 -0.93
N SER A 21 -1.91 14.23 -1.93
CA SER A 21 -1.19 15.50 -2.02
C SER A 21 -1.76 16.32 -3.18
N ILE A 22 -1.31 17.55 -3.38
CA ILE A 22 -1.73 18.36 -4.54
C ILE A 22 -1.36 17.72 -5.89
N PHE A 23 -0.37 16.83 -5.93
CA PHE A 23 0.11 16.20 -7.17
C PHE A 23 -0.88 15.22 -7.78
N GLN A 24 -1.85 14.69 -7.02
CA GLN A 24 -2.92 13.86 -7.58
C GLN A 24 -3.90 14.64 -8.47
N SER A 25 -3.85 15.98 -8.45
CA SER A 25 -4.64 16.82 -9.36
C SER A 25 -4.27 16.66 -10.83
N LYS A 26 -3.13 16.01 -11.16
CA LYS A 26 -2.56 15.83 -12.51
C LYS A 26 -2.18 17.14 -13.22
N LYS A 27 -2.08 18.24 -12.47
CA LYS A 27 -1.67 19.57 -13.00
C LYS A 27 -0.17 19.78 -12.97
N TYR A 28 0.57 18.93 -12.28
CA TYR A 28 1.99 19.10 -12.01
C TYR A 28 2.81 17.94 -12.55
N LEU A 29 3.98 18.26 -13.09
CA LEU A 29 5.05 17.31 -13.39
C LEU A 29 6.16 17.51 -12.37
N ILE A 30 6.43 16.50 -11.55
CA ILE A 30 7.52 16.53 -10.56
C ILE A 30 8.83 16.27 -11.29
N THR A 31 9.73 17.27 -11.34
CA THR A 31 11.04 17.16 -11.97
C THR A 31 12.16 16.93 -10.96
N LYS A 32 11.98 17.37 -9.72
CA LYS A 32 12.99 17.26 -8.66
C LYS A 32 12.33 17.15 -7.29
N VAL A 33 12.94 16.36 -6.41
CA VAL A 33 12.59 16.29 -4.98
C VAL A 33 13.86 16.53 -4.18
N SER A 34 13.79 17.42 -3.18
CA SER A 34 14.89 17.68 -2.26
C SER A 34 14.52 17.15 -0.88
N PHE A 35 15.45 16.44 -0.24
CA PHE A 35 15.31 15.92 1.11
C PHE A 35 16.34 16.58 2.02
N GLU A 36 15.90 16.99 3.20
CA GLU A 36 16.79 17.31 4.31
C GLU A 36 17.05 16.04 5.12
N LEU A 37 18.33 15.68 5.27
CA LEU A 37 18.73 14.46 5.96
C LEU A 37 19.58 14.81 7.18
N GLU A 38 19.36 14.08 8.29
CA GLU A 38 20.22 14.19 9.45
C GLU A 38 21.61 13.56 9.15
N THR A 39 22.66 14.19 9.65
CA THR A 39 24.04 13.67 9.53
C THR A 39 24.33 12.58 10.54
N THR A 40 23.62 12.57 11.67
CA THR A 40 23.73 11.54 12.72
C THR A 40 22.81 10.39 12.41
N PHE A 41 23.36 9.17 12.39
CA PHE A 41 22.59 7.97 12.16
C PHE A 41 21.63 7.67 13.34
N LYS A 42 20.33 7.74 13.09
CA LYS A 42 19.26 7.37 14.01
C LYS A 42 18.27 6.46 13.27
N PRO A 43 18.36 5.13 13.38
CA PRO A 43 17.47 4.24 12.65
C PRO A 43 16.03 4.36 13.17
N ASN A 44 15.08 4.55 12.27
CA ASN A 44 13.66 4.48 12.60
C ASN A 44 13.20 3.02 12.47
N LEU A 45 12.97 2.36 13.60
CA LEU A 45 12.50 0.98 13.68
C LEU A 45 11.00 0.86 14.00
N ASN A 46 10.24 1.96 13.88
CA ASN A 46 8.79 1.96 14.17
C ASN A 46 7.96 1.12 13.17
N TYR A 47 8.57 0.75 12.03
CA TYR A 47 7.91 -0.12 11.07
C TYR A 47 7.89 -1.56 11.59
N LYS A 48 6.71 -2.03 12.00
CA LYS A 48 6.49 -3.30 12.73
C LYS A 48 7.26 -4.49 12.14
N SER A 49 7.19 -4.72 10.82
CA SER A 49 7.88 -5.86 10.22
C SER A 49 9.40 -5.73 10.22
N LEU A 50 9.94 -4.50 10.25
CA LEU A 50 11.37 -4.29 10.40
C LEU A 50 11.80 -4.56 11.84
N SER A 51 11.07 -4.02 12.82
CA SER A 51 11.39 -4.25 14.24
C SER A 51 11.27 -5.72 14.63
N GLU A 52 10.23 -6.42 14.17
CA GLU A 52 10.07 -7.87 14.39
C GLU A 52 11.20 -8.68 13.76
N TYR A 53 11.59 -8.34 12.51
CA TYR A 53 12.69 -9.01 11.82
C TYR A 53 14.02 -8.81 12.53
N VAL A 54 14.31 -7.56 12.94
CA VAL A 54 15.52 -7.20 13.67
C VAL A 54 15.59 -7.95 15.00
N ALA A 55 14.50 -7.96 15.78
CA ALA A 55 14.41 -8.66 17.05
C ALA A 55 14.59 -10.17 16.89
N LYS A 56 13.85 -10.77 15.94
CA LYS A 56 13.89 -12.22 15.67
C LYS A 56 15.28 -12.71 15.28
N ASN A 57 16.05 -11.91 14.55
CA ASN A 57 17.37 -12.29 14.05
C ASN A 57 18.53 -11.69 14.88
N SER A 58 18.23 -11.03 16.00
CA SER A 58 19.20 -10.38 16.89
C SER A 58 20.17 -9.44 16.14
N ILE A 59 19.64 -8.67 15.18
CA ILE A 59 20.46 -7.80 14.33
C ILE A 59 20.77 -6.50 15.07
N ASN A 60 22.05 -6.20 15.24
CA ASN A 60 22.46 -4.86 15.68
C ASN A 60 22.47 -3.92 14.47
N ILE A 61 21.49 -3.00 14.41
CA ILE A 61 21.33 -2.09 13.28
C ILE A 61 22.39 -1.00 13.29
N SER A 62 23.06 -0.87 12.17
CA SER A 62 24.04 0.17 11.88
C SER A 62 23.77 0.81 10.52
N LYS A 63 24.45 1.92 10.21
CA LYS A 63 24.33 2.57 8.89
C LYS A 63 24.86 1.69 7.75
N GLU A 64 25.74 0.76 8.03
CA GLU A 64 26.32 -0.16 7.06
C GLU A 64 25.33 -1.27 6.66
N ASN A 65 24.46 -1.72 7.59
CA ASN A 65 23.58 -2.87 7.35
C ASN A 65 22.09 -2.54 7.23
N ILE A 66 21.66 -1.32 7.55
CA ILE A 66 20.23 -0.96 7.55
C ILE A 66 19.58 -1.14 6.17
N ILE A 67 20.27 -0.75 5.10
CA ILE A 67 19.76 -0.85 3.72
C ILE A 67 19.53 -2.30 3.34
N GLU A 68 20.51 -3.16 3.62
CA GLU A 68 20.40 -4.59 3.34
C GLU A 68 19.28 -5.23 4.17
N THR A 69 19.19 -4.88 5.45
CA THR A 69 18.15 -5.37 6.35
C THR A 69 16.75 -5.01 5.86
N ILE A 70 16.54 -3.75 5.44
CA ILE A 70 15.27 -3.31 4.83
C ILE A 70 15.00 -4.10 3.54
N GLY A 71 16.01 -4.29 2.70
CA GLY A 71 15.91 -5.08 1.46
C GLY A 71 15.43 -6.51 1.73
N ARG A 72 16.01 -7.18 2.73
CA ARG A 72 15.61 -8.54 3.14
C ARG A 72 14.17 -8.59 3.66
N VAL A 73 13.78 -7.64 4.53
CA VAL A 73 12.39 -7.55 5.04
C VAL A 73 11.39 -7.35 3.90
N ARG A 74 11.71 -6.51 2.92
CA ARG A 74 10.87 -6.29 1.73
C ARG A 74 10.75 -7.53 0.87
N ALA A 75 11.86 -8.23 0.62
CA ALA A 75 11.88 -9.46 -0.19
C ALA A 75 11.05 -10.60 0.43
N LEU A 76 10.94 -10.65 1.77
CA LEU A 76 10.07 -11.61 2.45
C LEU A 76 8.57 -11.35 2.24
N ARG A 77 8.20 -10.11 1.95
CA ARG A 77 6.79 -9.69 1.84
C ARG A 77 6.31 -9.48 0.42
N LEU A 78 7.17 -8.96 -0.44
CA LEU A 78 6.81 -8.59 -1.80
C LEU A 78 7.55 -9.49 -2.79
N PRO A 79 6.83 -10.09 -3.74
CA PRO A 79 7.47 -10.89 -4.78
C PRO A 79 8.28 -9.99 -5.73
N ASP A 80 9.38 -10.53 -6.27
CA ASP A 80 10.12 -9.86 -7.34
C ASP A 80 9.20 -9.73 -8.58
N ILE A 81 9.02 -8.50 -9.04
CA ILE A 81 8.15 -8.18 -10.18
C ILE A 81 8.63 -8.83 -11.49
N LYS A 82 9.92 -9.16 -11.60
CA LYS A 82 10.49 -9.86 -12.78
C LYS A 82 10.14 -11.34 -12.79
N VAL A 83 9.93 -11.93 -11.61
CA VAL A 83 9.58 -13.35 -11.45
C VAL A 83 8.07 -13.54 -11.35
N LEU A 84 7.41 -12.66 -10.61
CA LEU A 84 5.97 -12.71 -10.38
C LEU A 84 5.38 -11.32 -10.59
N PRO A 85 4.85 -11.03 -11.80
CA PRO A 85 4.31 -9.71 -12.14
C PRO A 85 3.25 -9.26 -11.14
N ASN A 86 3.41 -8.05 -10.62
CA ASN A 86 2.51 -7.43 -9.64
C ASN A 86 2.71 -5.91 -9.61
N CYS A 87 1.79 -5.18 -8.94
CA CYS A 87 1.86 -3.74 -8.73
C CYS A 87 2.06 -3.37 -7.25
N GLY A 88 2.54 -4.31 -6.42
CA GLY A 88 2.60 -4.12 -4.97
C GLY A 88 1.22 -4.14 -4.33
N SER A 89 1.05 -3.41 -3.22
CA SER A 89 -0.27 -3.30 -2.55
C SER A 89 -1.29 -2.65 -3.48
N PHE A 90 -2.34 -3.41 -3.81
CA PHE A 90 -3.29 -3.01 -4.86
C PHE A 90 -4.43 -2.12 -4.34
N PHE A 91 -4.76 -2.21 -3.05
CA PHE A 91 -5.83 -1.41 -2.44
C PHE A 91 -5.28 -0.53 -1.32
N LYS A 92 -5.86 0.66 -1.20
CA LYS A 92 -5.62 1.56 -0.07
C LYS A 92 -6.32 1.01 1.18
N ASN A 93 -5.71 1.23 2.33
CA ASN A 93 -6.37 1.00 3.60
C ASN A 93 -7.51 2.02 3.78
N PRO A 94 -8.76 1.59 4.00
CA PRO A 94 -9.86 2.52 4.21
C PRO A 94 -9.68 3.35 5.48
N ILE A 95 -10.16 4.59 5.42
CA ILE A 95 -10.27 5.47 6.57
C ILE A 95 -11.75 5.73 6.79
N ILE A 96 -12.21 5.55 8.02
CA ILE A 96 -13.58 5.80 8.47
C ILE A 96 -13.55 6.70 9.71
N ASP A 97 -14.69 7.26 10.10
CA ASP A 97 -14.82 8.07 11.30
C ASP A 97 -14.57 7.23 12.57
N SER A 98 -14.02 7.85 13.61
CA SER A 98 -13.61 7.14 14.83
C SER A 98 -14.78 6.56 15.63
N ASP A 99 -15.98 7.11 15.49
CA ASP A 99 -17.22 6.66 16.12
C ASP A 99 -17.91 5.52 15.37
N GLN A 100 -17.53 5.26 14.11
CA GLN A 100 -18.13 4.19 13.32
C GLN A 100 -17.74 2.81 13.86
N ASP A 101 -18.72 1.95 14.06
CA ASP A 101 -18.50 0.57 14.46
C ASP A 101 -17.78 -0.23 13.36
N VAL A 102 -16.89 -1.13 13.78
CA VAL A 102 -16.08 -1.97 12.90
C VAL A 102 -16.27 -3.45 13.27
N ASP A 103 -16.52 -4.29 12.28
CA ASP A 103 -16.55 -5.75 12.49
C ASP A 103 -15.23 -6.20 13.13
N SER A 104 -15.33 -7.00 14.19
CA SER A 104 -14.18 -7.52 14.95
C SER A 104 -13.19 -8.35 14.15
N LYS A 105 -13.57 -8.77 12.94
CA LYS A 105 -12.71 -9.48 11.99
C LYS A 105 -11.75 -8.56 11.25
N ILE A 106 -11.93 -7.24 11.34
CA ILE A 106 -11.10 -6.25 10.65
C ILE A 106 -10.01 -5.74 11.58
N ASP A 107 -8.77 -5.93 11.20
CA ASP A 107 -7.65 -5.33 11.93
C ASP A 107 -7.67 -3.80 11.77
N ILE A 108 -7.58 -3.09 12.88
CA ILE A 108 -7.43 -1.64 12.90
C ILE A 108 -5.93 -1.33 12.97
N ILE A 109 -5.42 -0.59 11.96
CA ILE A 109 -3.99 -0.25 11.85
C ILE A 109 -3.67 0.98 12.70
N GLU A 110 -4.58 1.95 12.74
CA GLU A 110 -4.38 3.24 13.39
C GLU A 110 -5.73 3.78 13.86
N ILE A 111 -5.72 4.36 15.05
CA ILE A 111 -6.88 5.03 15.65
C ILE A 111 -6.42 6.42 16.08
N SER A 112 -7.22 7.44 15.75
CA SER A 112 -7.10 8.80 16.25
C SER A 112 -8.43 9.27 16.83
N GLU A 113 -8.46 10.52 17.33
CA GLU A 113 -9.71 11.12 17.81
C GLU A 113 -10.77 11.25 16.71
N SER A 114 -10.36 11.44 15.47
CA SER A 114 -11.26 11.71 14.35
C SER A 114 -11.43 10.54 13.38
N PHE A 115 -10.53 9.56 13.37
CA PHE A 115 -10.60 8.47 12.40
C PHE A 115 -10.03 7.13 12.88
N LYS A 116 -10.46 6.05 12.20
CA LYS A 116 -9.84 4.71 12.24
C LYS A 116 -9.33 4.35 10.85
N LYS A 117 -8.11 3.82 10.77
CA LYS A 117 -7.54 3.25 9.53
C LYS A 117 -7.64 1.73 9.59
N LEU A 118 -8.39 1.16 8.66
CA LEU A 118 -8.68 -0.27 8.60
C LEU A 118 -7.68 -1.02 7.71
N SER A 119 -7.42 -2.27 8.02
CA SER A 119 -6.57 -3.14 7.21
C SER A 119 -7.34 -3.72 6.02
N ALA A 120 -7.09 -3.21 4.81
CA ALA A 120 -7.61 -3.82 3.60
C ALA A 120 -7.11 -5.27 3.43
N ALA A 121 -5.89 -5.58 3.90
CA ALA A 121 -5.34 -6.93 3.86
C ALA A 121 -6.15 -7.90 4.72
N SER A 122 -6.54 -7.52 5.95
CA SER A 122 -7.34 -8.40 6.83
C SER A 122 -8.73 -8.66 6.24
N MET A 123 -9.38 -7.63 5.69
CA MET A 123 -10.68 -7.79 5.02
C MET A 123 -10.60 -8.75 3.84
N ILE A 124 -9.63 -8.55 2.93
CA ILE A 124 -9.44 -9.42 1.76
C ILE A 124 -9.07 -10.83 2.20
N GLY A 125 -8.15 -10.98 3.16
CA GLY A 125 -7.78 -12.28 3.72
C GLY A 125 -8.95 -13.05 4.30
N HIS A 126 -9.89 -12.36 4.97
CA HIS A 126 -11.09 -12.96 5.51
C HIS A 126 -12.02 -13.51 4.44
N VAL A 127 -12.20 -12.77 3.34
CA VAL A 127 -13.12 -13.14 2.25
C VAL A 127 -12.47 -13.88 1.09
N LYS A 128 -11.18 -14.15 1.12
CA LYS A 128 -10.42 -14.70 -0.02
C LYS A 128 -11.01 -16.00 -0.59
N HIS A 129 -11.64 -16.82 0.24
CA HIS A 129 -12.29 -18.06 -0.18
C HIS A 129 -13.58 -17.85 -1.00
N LYS A 130 -14.14 -16.63 -1.02
CA LYS A 130 -15.32 -16.22 -1.79
C LYS A 130 -14.95 -15.48 -3.09
N LEU A 131 -13.67 -15.17 -3.32
CA LEU A 131 -13.25 -14.37 -4.45
C LEU A 131 -13.30 -15.16 -5.76
N ASN A 132 -13.83 -14.52 -6.80
CA ASN A 132 -13.80 -15.03 -8.18
C ASN A 132 -12.74 -14.26 -8.98
N LEU A 133 -11.48 -14.69 -8.87
CA LEU A 133 -10.36 -14.10 -9.60
C LEU A 133 -10.24 -14.73 -11.00
N GLN A 134 -10.01 -13.89 -12.02
CA GLN A 134 -10.05 -14.28 -13.43
C GLN A 134 -8.65 -14.42 -14.02
N GLY A 135 -8.52 -15.20 -15.10
CA GLY A 135 -7.31 -15.30 -15.92
C GLY A 135 -6.07 -15.83 -15.21
N GLY A 136 -6.24 -16.37 -14.00
CA GLY A 136 -5.12 -16.80 -13.17
C GLY A 136 -4.49 -15.67 -12.35
N ILE A 137 -5.18 -14.54 -12.18
CA ILE A 137 -4.86 -13.55 -11.13
C ILE A 137 -4.98 -14.23 -9.78
N GLU A 138 -4.01 -14.01 -8.91
CA GLU A 138 -3.93 -14.63 -7.60
C GLU A 138 -3.58 -13.58 -6.51
N LEU A 139 -4.03 -13.83 -5.27
CA LEU A 139 -3.49 -13.12 -4.12
C LEU A 139 -2.13 -13.73 -3.75
N HIS A 140 -1.16 -12.85 -3.45
CA HIS A 140 0.15 -13.32 -3.03
C HIS A 140 0.08 -14.00 -1.65
N LYS A 141 0.68 -15.20 -1.54
CA LYS A 141 0.59 -16.06 -0.35
C LYS A 141 0.98 -15.39 0.98
N ASN A 142 1.89 -14.39 0.92
CA ASN A 142 2.40 -13.71 2.12
C ASN A 142 1.77 -12.31 2.32
N HIS A 143 0.90 -11.86 1.40
CA HIS A 143 0.33 -10.52 1.48
C HIS A 143 -0.95 -10.38 0.65
N ASP A 144 -2.11 -10.44 1.29
CA ASP A 144 -3.42 -10.44 0.62
C ASP A 144 -3.76 -9.12 -0.13
N LEU A 145 -2.97 -8.04 0.04
CA LEU A 145 -3.09 -6.83 -0.79
C LEU A 145 -2.37 -6.91 -2.13
N VAL A 146 -1.51 -7.90 -2.34
CA VAL A 146 -0.72 -8.01 -3.56
C VAL A 146 -1.40 -8.94 -4.53
N LEU A 147 -1.93 -8.37 -5.62
CA LEU A 147 -2.43 -9.13 -6.77
C LEU A 147 -1.26 -9.49 -7.68
N THR A 148 -1.13 -10.76 -7.99
CA THR A 148 -0.09 -11.30 -8.87
C THR A 148 -0.69 -11.82 -10.15
N ASN A 149 0.09 -11.75 -11.26
CA ASN A 149 -0.33 -12.21 -12.58
C ASN A 149 0.60 -13.29 -13.14
N PRO A 150 0.64 -14.49 -12.55
CA PRO A 150 1.56 -15.55 -12.96
C PRO A 150 1.24 -16.15 -14.32
N LYS A 151 0.02 -15.98 -14.83
CA LYS A 151 -0.47 -16.60 -16.07
C LYS A 151 -0.74 -15.60 -17.19
N ASN A 152 -0.21 -14.37 -17.08
CA ASN A 152 -0.39 -13.32 -18.08
C ASN A 152 -1.88 -13.01 -18.37
N ALA A 153 -2.71 -12.95 -17.33
CA ALA A 153 -4.09 -12.53 -17.45
C ALA A 153 -4.19 -11.16 -18.14
N SER A 154 -5.22 -11.01 -18.95
CA SER A 154 -5.51 -9.77 -19.65
C SER A 154 -5.93 -8.65 -18.69
N PHE A 155 -5.87 -7.40 -19.17
CA PHE A 155 -6.34 -6.25 -18.41
C PHE A 155 -7.82 -6.35 -18.02
N ASN A 156 -8.67 -6.91 -18.91
CA ASN A 156 -10.09 -7.12 -18.60
C ASN A 156 -10.30 -8.15 -17.48
N GLU A 157 -9.50 -9.22 -17.45
CA GLU A 157 -9.55 -10.22 -16.36
C GLU A 157 -9.07 -9.62 -15.04
N LEU A 158 -8.04 -8.76 -15.08
CA LEU A 158 -7.62 -8.00 -13.90
C LEU A 158 -8.75 -7.10 -13.39
N LEU A 159 -9.43 -6.35 -14.28
CA LEU A 159 -10.56 -5.50 -13.88
C LEU A 159 -11.70 -6.30 -13.24
N LYS A 160 -12.06 -7.46 -13.80
CA LYS A 160 -13.07 -8.35 -13.22
C LYS A 160 -12.65 -8.87 -11.85
N SER A 161 -11.38 -9.21 -11.68
CA SER A 161 -10.83 -9.64 -10.39
C SER A 161 -10.88 -8.53 -9.34
N ILE A 162 -10.56 -7.29 -9.73
CA ILE A 162 -10.66 -6.10 -8.87
C ILE A 162 -12.11 -5.90 -8.40
N GLU A 163 -13.07 -5.95 -9.32
CA GLU A 163 -14.48 -5.80 -8.98
C GLU A 163 -15.00 -6.94 -8.10
N SER A 164 -14.56 -8.19 -8.34
CA SER A 164 -14.85 -9.32 -7.46
C SER A 164 -14.39 -9.04 -6.03
N ILE A 165 -13.17 -8.56 -5.84
CA ILE A 165 -12.63 -8.24 -4.50
C ILE A 165 -13.44 -7.11 -3.85
N LYS A 166 -13.67 -6.00 -4.56
CA LYS A 166 -14.43 -4.85 -4.04
C LYS A 166 -15.83 -5.24 -3.60
N ASN A 167 -16.55 -5.96 -4.46
CA ASN A 167 -17.93 -6.36 -4.19
C ASN A 167 -18.01 -7.36 -3.03
N THR A 168 -17.08 -8.33 -2.97
CA THR A 168 -17.06 -9.31 -1.89
C THR A 168 -16.75 -8.66 -0.55
N VAL A 169 -15.77 -7.74 -0.49
CA VAL A 169 -15.46 -6.99 0.73
C VAL A 169 -16.64 -6.09 1.12
N PHE A 170 -17.25 -5.40 0.16
CA PHE A 170 -18.41 -4.56 0.44
C PHE A 170 -19.60 -5.37 0.98
N ASN A 171 -19.92 -6.49 0.37
CA ASN A 171 -21.02 -7.34 0.80
C ASN A 171 -20.81 -7.94 2.20
N GLU A 172 -19.55 -8.21 2.58
CA GLU A 172 -19.23 -8.76 3.91
C GLU A 172 -19.17 -7.69 5.00
N PHE A 173 -18.58 -6.54 4.70
CA PHE A 173 -18.20 -5.54 5.72
C PHE A 173 -18.84 -4.15 5.53
N GLY A 174 -19.54 -3.90 4.42
CA GLY A 174 -20.06 -2.56 4.08
C GLY A 174 -18.96 -1.54 3.72
N ILE A 175 -17.72 -1.96 3.52
CA ILE A 175 -16.55 -1.08 3.30
C ILE A 175 -16.16 -1.05 1.82
N HIS A 176 -16.07 0.15 1.24
CA HIS A 176 -15.61 0.34 -0.13
C HIS A 176 -14.08 0.39 -0.23
N LEU A 177 -13.49 -0.53 -0.98
CA LEU A 177 -12.07 -0.52 -1.29
C LEU A 177 -11.76 0.41 -2.48
N LYS A 178 -10.70 1.23 -2.34
CA LYS A 178 -10.15 2.06 -3.42
C LYS A 178 -8.81 1.48 -3.89
N THR A 179 -8.60 1.42 -5.21
CA THR A 179 -7.31 0.99 -5.77
C THR A 179 -6.22 2.01 -5.45
N GLU A 180 -5.01 1.54 -5.18
CA GLU A 180 -3.82 2.41 -5.04
C GLU A 180 -3.19 2.73 -6.39
N PRO A 181 -2.99 1.76 -7.32
CA PRO A 181 -2.55 2.06 -8.67
C PRO A 181 -3.56 2.90 -9.45
N ILE A 182 -3.04 3.80 -10.30
CA ILE A 182 -3.86 4.54 -11.25
C ILE A 182 -4.18 3.62 -12.43
N ILE A 183 -5.45 3.46 -12.70
CA ILE A 183 -5.93 2.64 -13.82
C ILE A 183 -6.24 3.59 -14.98
N TYR A 184 -5.49 3.48 -16.08
CA TYR A 184 -5.78 4.17 -17.34
C TYR A 184 -6.66 3.27 -18.21
N LYS A 185 -7.77 3.83 -18.68
CA LYS A 185 -8.69 3.18 -19.63
C LYS A 185 -8.44 3.71 -21.04
#